data_d946f87e8b1db081aff6ce9e854db02f
#
_entry.id   d946f87e8b1db081aff6ce9e854db02f
#
_cell.length_a   1.000
_cell.length_b   1.000
_cell.length_c   1.000
_cell.angle_alpha   90.00
_cell.angle_beta   90.00
_cell.angle_gamma   90.00
#
_symmetry.space_group_name_H-M   'P 1'
#
loop_
_entity.id
_entity.type
_entity.pdbx_description
1 polymer ?
#
loop_
_entity_poly.entity_id
_entity_poly.type
_entity_poly.pdbx_seq_one_letter_code
_entity_poly.pdbx_strand_id
1 'polypeptide(L)'
;FVTAFFGVFAYSTFFIWGLKYLPAGQAAVIVATNPVFTTLLAIFLFKEKWNRWVILGMVIAMSGTLLALTKGNFLQMMDSFGFGQILLIGALICWVVYTLLARKVLAGIDSLTATTLSSIFGFLLLFISALCVESSDDWLTVLNLSQGEWISLLGLAFGATVLAYAWYFDGVKHLGAGNASAYIILVPILGILFSAVWLNEQVDSSLIIGGILAVSGLGIMHWGRRLIK
;
A
#
# COMPACT_ATOMS: atom_id res chain seq x y z
N PHE A 1 16.07 7.37 10.25
CA PHE A 1 16.62 7.07 8.92
C PHE A 1 16.09 5.74 8.35
N VAL A 2 16.18 4.61 9.07
CA VAL A 2 15.74 3.28 8.58
C VAL A 2 14.26 3.28 8.20
N THR A 3 13.40 3.92 8.99
CA THR A 3 11.97 4.08 8.68
C THR A 3 11.74 4.92 7.43
N ALA A 4 12.52 5.97 7.20
CA ALA A 4 12.49 6.79 6.00
C ALA A 4 12.91 5.98 4.75
N PHE A 5 13.95 5.16 4.90
CA PHE A 5 14.42 4.31 3.81
C PHE A 5 13.36 3.31 3.36
N PHE A 6 12.80 2.52 4.27
CA PHE A 6 11.81 1.50 3.90
C PHE A 6 10.42 2.09 3.64
N GLY A 7 9.95 3.04 4.46
CA GLY A 7 8.58 3.55 4.41
C GLY A 7 8.34 4.59 3.34
N VAL A 8 9.37 5.33 2.92
CA VAL A 8 9.21 6.40 1.93
C VAL A 8 10.03 6.09 0.69
N PHE A 9 11.35 5.97 0.80
CA PHE A 9 12.22 5.83 -0.37
C PHE A 9 12.00 4.51 -1.12
N ALA A 10 12.28 3.37 -0.50
CA ALA A 10 12.21 2.09 -1.17
C ALA A 10 10.77 1.72 -1.55
N TYR A 11 9.81 1.96 -0.64
CA TYR A 11 8.39 1.76 -0.93
C TYR A 11 7.94 2.55 -2.16
N SER A 12 8.18 3.86 -2.20
CA SER A 12 7.74 4.71 -3.31
C SER A 12 8.44 4.32 -4.62
N THR A 13 9.73 4.03 -4.57
CA THR A 13 10.48 3.58 -5.74
C THR A 13 9.88 2.29 -6.33
N PHE A 14 9.73 1.27 -5.53
CA PHE A 14 9.14 0.00 -5.98
C PHE A 14 7.69 0.15 -6.43
N PHE A 15 6.90 0.95 -5.73
CA PHE A 15 5.49 1.17 -6.05
C PHE A 15 5.31 1.90 -7.38
N ILE A 16 6.01 3.04 -7.58
CA ILE A 16 5.90 3.84 -8.80
C ILE A 16 6.40 3.05 -10.01
N TRP A 17 7.53 2.35 -9.87
CA TRP A 17 8.04 1.50 -10.95
C TRP A 17 7.11 0.32 -11.23
N GLY A 18 6.48 -0.27 -10.20
CA GLY A 18 5.49 -1.31 -10.37
C GLY A 18 4.26 -0.86 -11.18
N LEU A 19 3.80 0.36 -10.97
CA LEU A 19 2.69 0.96 -11.71
C LEU A 19 2.98 1.20 -13.20
N LYS A 20 4.26 1.22 -13.62
CA LYS A 20 4.60 1.26 -15.05
C LYS A 20 4.25 -0.05 -15.78
N TYR A 21 4.14 -1.15 -15.07
CA TYR A 21 3.94 -2.49 -15.63
C TYR A 21 2.59 -3.11 -15.29
N LEU A 22 1.86 -2.53 -14.31
CA LEU A 22 0.59 -3.08 -13.84
C LEU A 22 -0.50 -2.01 -13.77
N PRO A 23 -1.74 -2.38 -14.10
CA PRO A 23 -2.90 -1.53 -13.89
C PRO A 23 -3.05 -1.11 -12.42
N ALA A 24 -3.50 0.12 -12.20
CA ALA A 24 -3.65 0.68 -10.86
C ALA A 24 -4.62 -0.13 -9.97
N GLY A 25 -5.69 -0.69 -10.58
CA GLY A 25 -6.62 -1.57 -9.88
C GLY A 25 -5.96 -2.84 -9.33
N GLN A 26 -5.08 -3.49 -10.10
CA GLN A 26 -4.33 -4.66 -9.64
C GLN A 26 -3.31 -4.27 -8.55
N ALA A 27 -2.62 -3.16 -8.72
CA ALA A 27 -1.69 -2.63 -7.72
C ALA A 27 -2.38 -2.37 -6.38
N ALA A 28 -3.58 -1.77 -6.40
CA ALA A 28 -4.38 -1.52 -5.20
C ALA A 28 -4.73 -2.82 -4.45
N VAL A 29 -5.07 -3.90 -5.17
CA VAL A 29 -5.36 -5.20 -4.55
C VAL A 29 -4.11 -5.82 -3.92
N ILE A 30 -2.94 -5.72 -4.57
CA ILE A 30 -1.68 -6.21 -3.98
C ILE A 30 -1.38 -5.47 -2.67
N VAL A 31 -1.41 -4.14 -2.71
CA VAL A 31 -1.11 -3.30 -1.54
C VAL A 31 -2.09 -3.53 -0.41
N ALA A 32 -3.35 -3.82 -0.71
CA ALA A 32 -4.38 -4.14 0.28
C ALA A 32 -4.07 -5.42 1.09
N THR A 33 -3.14 -6.28 0.64
CA THR A 33 -2.69 -7.44 1.43
C THR A 33 -1.67 -7.09 2.51
N ASN A 34 -1.19 -5.86 2.58
CA ASN A 34 -0.27 -5.39 3.64
C ASN A 34 -0.69 -5.81 5.06
N PRO A 35 -1.97 -5.68 5.48
CA PRO A 35 -2.40 -6.10 6.82
C PRO A 35 -2.22 -7.61 7.05
N VAL A 36 -2.33 -8.44 6.01
CA VAL A 36 -2.13 -9.89 6.12
C VAL A 36 -0.67 -10.19 6.45
N PHE A 37 0.27 -9.65 5.64
CA PHE A 37 1.70 -9.87 5.86
C PHE A 37 2.19 -9.24 7.15
N THR A 38 1.72 -8.04 7.49
CA THR A 38 2.03 -7.38 8.76
C THR A 38 1.56 -8.22 9.95
N THR A 39 0.34 -8.77 9.89
CA THR A 39 -0.19 -9.63 10.95
C THR A 39 0.58 -10.93 11.06
N LEU A 40 0.87 -11.58 9.93
CA LEU A 40 1.63 -12.82 9.90
C LEU A 40 3.00 -12.62 10.57
N LEU A 41 3.74 -11.60 10.15
CA LEU A 41 5.05 -11.32 10.74
C LEU A 41 4.96 -10.86 12.20
N ALA A 42 3.90 -10.14 12.59
CA ALA A 42 3.69 -9.76 13.99
C ALA A 42 3.43 -10.99 14.89
N ILE A 43 2.72 -11.99 14.41
CA ILE A 43 2.54 -13.28 15.11
C ILE A 43 3.90 -13.95 15.33
N PHE A 44 4.75 -14.03 14.30
CA PHE A 44 6.05 -14.69 14.41
C PHE A 44 7.08 -13.88 15.22
N LEU A 45 7.22 -12.59 14.95
CA LEU A 45 8.27 -11.75 15.54
C LEU A 45 7.92 -11.24 16.95
N PHE A 46 6.66 -10.89 17.17
CA PHE A 46 6.20 -10.31 18.44
C PHE A 46 5.33 -11.26 19.26
N LYS A 47 5.17 -12.52 18.79
CA LYS A 47 4.34 -13.55 19.45
C LYS A 47 2.93 -13.04 19.74
N GLU A 48 2.37 -12.26 18.80
CA GLU A 48 0.99 -11.78 18.92
C GLU A 48 0.01 -12.95 18.94
N LYS A 49 -1.03 -12.82 19.77
CA LYS A 49 -2.10 -13.83 19.83
C LYS A 49 -2.88 -13.81 18.51
N TRP A 50 -3.31 -14.98 18.10
CA TRP A 50 -4.15 -15.20 16.93
C TRP A 50 -5.27 -16.18 17.23
N ASN A 51 -6.28 -16.22 16.38
CA ASN A 51 -7.39 -17.16 16.45
C ASN A 51 -7.76 -17.66 15.05
N ARG A 52 -8.68 -18.63 14.99
CA ARG A 52 -9.14 -19.21 13.73
C ARG A 52 -9.69 -18.18 12.74
N TRP A 53 -10.32 -17.11 13.22
CA TRP A 53 -10.90 -16.07 12.38
C TRP A 53 -9.83 -15.20 11.73
N VAL A 54 -8.75 -14.90 12.43
CA VAL A 54 -7.61 -14.20 11.87
C VAL A 54 -7.01 -15.00 10.73
N ILE A 55 -6.75 -16.30 10.93
CA ILE A 55 -6.20 -17.18 9.88
C ILE A 55 -7.17 -17.31 8.70
N LEU A 56 -8.46 -17.55 8.97
CA LEU A 56 -9.48 -17.66 7.91
C LEU A 56 -9.53 -16.38 7.06
N GLY A 57 -9.55 -15.21 7.71
CA GLY A 57 -9.53 -13.92 7.02
C GLY A 57 -8.29 -13.70 6.16
N MET A 58 -7.12 -14.11 6.67
CA MET A 58 -5.86 -14.05 5.90
C MET A 58 -5.92 -14.95 4.66
N VAL A 59 -6.38 -16.17 4.78
CA VAL A 59 -6.50 -17.11 3.66
C VAL A 59 -7.48 -16.57 2.60
N ILE A 60 -8.65 -16.09 3.01
CA ILE A 60 -9.64 -15.51 2.08
C ILE A 60 -9.07 -14.27 1.38
N ALA A 61 -8.40 -13.36 2.11
CA ALA A 61 -7.80 -12.17 1.53
C ALA A 61 -6.71 -12.52 0.50
N MET A 62 -5.84 -13.46 0.81
CA MET A 62 -4.80 -13.91 -0.11
C MET A 62 -5.38 -14.61 -1.36
N SER A 63 -6.40 -15.46 -1.18
CA SER A 63 -7.09 -16.11 -2.31
C SER A 63 -7.72 -15.07 -3.25
N GLY A 64 -8.35 -14.04 -2.68
CA GLY A 64 -8.91 -12.94 -3.47
C GLY A 64 -7.84 -12.18 -4.26
N THR A 65 -6.71 -11.88 -3.62
CA THR A 65 -5.59 -11.22 -4.29
C THR A 65 -5.01 -12.06 -5.42
N LEU A 66 -4.80 -13.36 -5.18
CA LEU A 66 -4.34 -14.28 -6.21
C LEU A 66 -5.31 -14.35 -7.40
N LEU A 67 -6.62 -14.42 -7.13
CA LEU A 67 -7.64 -14.41 -8.17
C LEU A 67 -7.58 -13.13 -9.03
N ALA A 68 -7.45 -11.98 -8.40
CA ALA A 68 -7.34 -10.70 -9.08
C ALA A 68 -6.08 -10.60 -9.96
N LEU A 69 -4.95 -11.12 -9.46
CA LEU A 69 -3.66 -11.08 -10.18
C LEU A 69 -3.60 -12.05 -11.35
N THR A 70 -4.15 -13.25 -11.18
CA THR A 70 -4.10 -14.32 -12.19
C THR A 70 -5.21 -14.22 -13.20
N LYS A 71 -6.11 -13.26 -13.07
CA LYS A 71 -7.34 -13.16 -13.88
C LYS A 71 -8.15 -14.46 -13.90
N GLY A 72 -8.11 -15.22 -12.81
CA GLY A 72 -8.78 -16.52 -12.67
C GLY A 72 -8.08 -17.69 -13.33
N ASN A 73 -6.96 -17.48 -14.01
CA ASN A 73 -6.21 -18.53 -14.70
C ASN A 73 -4.91 -18.88 -13.96
N PHE A 74 -5.01 -19.73 -12.96
CA PHE A 74 -3.87 -20.14 -12.13
C PHE A 74 -2.77 -20.91 -12.92
N LEU A 75 -3.12 -21.56 -14.02
CA LEU A 75 -2.16 -22.31 -14.83
C LEU A 75 -1.25 -21.38 -15.63
N GLN A 76 -1.73 -20.19 -16.01
CA GLN A 76 -0.96 -19.15 -16.68
C GLN A 76 -0.29 -18.19 -15.68
N MET A 77 -0.38 -18.44 -14.39
CA MET A 77 0.18 -17.57 -13.36
C MET A 77 1.68 -17.39 -13.53
N MET A 78 2.41 -18.44 -13.92
CA MET A 78 3.86 -18.34 -14.12
C MET A 78 4.22 -17.50 -15.35
N ASP A 79 3.40 -17.54 -16.40
CA ASP A 79 3.61 -16.74 -17.62
C ASP A 79 3.16 -15.28 -17.44
N SER A 80 2.19 -15.03 -16.55
CA SER A 80 1.67 -13.69 -16.26
C SER A 80 2.38 -12.98 -15.10
N PHE A 81 3.23 -13.70 -14.35
CA PHE A 81 3.98 -13.14 -13.22
C PHE A 81 5.22 -12.42 -13.75
N GLY A 82 5.08 -11.14 -13.94
CA GLY A 82 6.11 -10.29 -14.54
C GLY A 82 6.83 -9.40 -13.51
N PHE A 83 7.68 -8.56 -14.05
CA PHE A 83 8.52 -7.65 -13.27
C PHE A 83 7.71 -6.67 -12.41
N GLY A 84 6.52 -6.24 -12.89
CA GLY A 84 5.64 -5.34 -12.14
C GLY A 84 5.14 -5.93 -10.83
N GLN A 85 4.75 -7.22 -10.82
CA GLN A 85 4.30 -7.91 -9.60
C GLN A 85 5.45 -8.03 -8.58
N ILE A 86 6.68 -8.33 -9.05
CA ILE A 86 7.87 -8.40 -8.19
C ILE A 86 8.11 -7.05 -7.52
N LEU A 87 8.02 -5.95 -8.26
CA LEU A 87 8.20 -4.61 -7.74
C LEU A 87 7.13 -4.27 -6.67
N LEU A 88 5.86 -4.57 -6.93
CA LEU A 88 4.80 -4.30 -5.98
C LEU A 88 4.89 -5.18 -4.72
N ILE A 89 5.35 -6.42 -4.85
CA ILE A 89 5.68 -7.26 -3.68
C ILE A 89 6.87 -6.66 -2.91
N GLY A 90 7.87 -6.12 -3.60
CA GLY A 90 8.96 -5.37 -2.99
C GLY A 90 8.45 -4.16 -2.19
N ALA A 91 7.55 -3.38 -2.77
CA ALA A 91 6.88 -2.27 -2.08
C ALA A 91 6.12 -2.76 -0.84
N LEU A 92 5.36 -3.83 -0.97
CA LEU A 92 4.63 -4.46 0.14
C LEU A 92 5.58 -4.87 1.28
N ILE A 93 6.67 -5.53 0.97
CA ILE A 93 7.68 -5.94 1.96
C ILE A 93 8.27 -4.70 2.65
N CYS A 94 8.62 -3.66 1.89
CA CYS A 94 9.14 -2.42 2.44
C CYS A 94 8.15 -1.78 3.42
N TRP A 95 6.87 -1.74 3.08
CA TRP A 95 5.82 -1.22 3.96
C TRP A 95 5.65 -2.05 5.23
N VAL A 96 5.67 -3.37 5.12
CA VAL A 96 5.58 -4.27 6.28
C VAL A 96 6.78 -4.06 7.21
N VAL A 97 7.99 -4.01 6.65
CA VAL A 97 9.21 -3.73 7.42
C VAL A 97 9.11 -2.37 8.11
N TYR A 98 8.70 -1.33 7.38
CA TYR A 98 8.45 0.01 7.94
C TYR A 98 7.49 -0.05 9.13
N THR A 99 6.34 -0.70 8.96
CA THR A 99 5.31 -0.78 10.01
C THR A 99 5.82 -1.50 11.28
N LEU A 100 6.55 -2.59 11.10
CA LEU A 100 7.10 -3.36 12.24
C LEU A 100 8.26 -2.62 12.92
N LEU A 101 9.12 -1.96 12.16
CA LEU A 101 10.20 -1.13 12.69
C LEU A 101 9.65 0.11 13.40
N ALA A 102 8.66 0.78 12.82
CA ALA A 102 8.02 1.93 13.42
C ALA A 102 7.48 1.60 14.83
N ARG A 103 6.83 0.45 14.98
CA ARG A 103 6.33 -0.02 16.29
C ARG A 103 7.44 -0.15 17.34
N LYS A 104 8.65 -0.54 16.95
CA LYS A 104 9.77 -0.79 17.88
C LYS A 104 10.66 0.43 18.07
N VAL A 105 10.97 1.14 17.00
CA VAL A 105 11.97 2.24 16.99
C VAL A 105 11.33 3.57 17.38
N LEU A 106 10.04 3.76 17.07
CA LEU A 106 9.32 5.01 17.33
C LEU A 106 8.50 4.96 18.62
N ALA A 107 8.71 3.95 19.48
CA ALA A 107 8.09 3.87 20.78
C ALA A 107 8.50 5.11 21.62
N GLY A 108 7.51 5.94 21.97
CA GLY A 108 7.74 7.20 22.72
C GLY A 108 7.93 8.46 21.86
N ILE A 109 7.93 8.34 20.53
CA ILE A 109 7.92 9.48 19.62
C ILE A 109 6.48 9.70 19.12
N ASP A 110 6.05 10.94 19.09
CA ASP A 110 4.76 11.31 18.51
C ASP A 110 4.66 10.90 17.03
N SER A 111 3.51 10.33 16.66
CA SER A 111 3.30 9.79 15.30
C SER A 111 3.47 10.84 14.20
N LEU A 112 3.05 12.08 14.45
CA LEU A 112 3.19 13.17 13.49
C LEU A 112 4.67 13.53 13.29
N THR A 113 5.42 13.66 14.37
CA THR A 113 6.86 13.92 14.36
C THR A 113 7.61 12.80 13.64
N ALA A 114 7.27 11.54 13.94
CA ALA A 114 7.87 10.38 13.30
C ALA A 114 7.62 10.35 11.79
N THR A 115 6.37 10.62 11.38
CA THR A 115 5.99 10.68 9.96
C THR A 115 6.70 11.84 9.25
N THR A 116 6.71 13.03 9.85
CA THR A 116 7.37 14.21 9.26
C THR A 116 8.86 13.98 9.06
N LEU A 117 9.57 13.46 10.06
CA LEU A 117 10.99 13.14 9.93
C LEU A 117 11.24 12.05 8.88
N SER A 118 10.40 11.01 8.85
CA SER A 118 10.51 9.96 7.84
C SER A 118 10.28 10.50 6.43
N SER A 119 9.33 11.43 6.26
CA SER A 119 9.05 12.07 4.97
C SER A 119 10.21 12.97 4.51
N ILE A 120 10.79 13.77 5.42
CA ILE A 120 11.94 14.64 5.09
C ILE A 120 13.13 13.78 4.65
N PHE A 121 13.53 12.79 5.44
CA PHE A 121 14.66 11.92 5.08
C PHE A 121 14.36 11.08 3.84
N GLY A 122 13.13 10.62 3.67
CA GLY A 122 12.70 9.89 2.48
C GLY A 122 12.73 10.76 1.22
N PHE A 123 12.28 12.01 1.31
CA PHE A 123 12.40 12.99 0.23
C PHE A 123 13.87 13.23 -0.16
N LEU A 124 14.75 13.43 0.82
CA LEU A 124 16.18 13.62 0.53
C LEU A 124 16.78 12.42 -0.19
N LEU A 125 16.43 11.18 0.21
CA LEU A 125 16.89 9.98 -0.46
C LEU A 125 16.37 9.88 -1.90
N LEU A 126 15.08 10.16 -2.11
CA LEU A 126 14.46 10.18 -3.45
C LEU A 126 15.10 11.26 -4.32
N PHE A 127 15.31 12.46 -3.78
CA PHE A 127 15.91 13.57 -4.51
C PHE A 127 17.35 13.28 -4.92
N ILE A 128 18.18 12.75 -4.00
CA ILE A 128 19.55 12.35 -4.31
C ILE A 128 19.57 11.23 -5.35
N SER A 129 18.69 10.22 -5.22
CA SER A 129 18.62 9.16 -6.22
C SER A 129 18.20 9.67 -7.60
N ALA A 130 17.25 10.61 -7.65
CA ALA A 130 16.84 11.24 -8.90
C ALA A 130 18.00 12.02 -9.54
N LEU A 131 18.77 12.78 -8.76
CA LEU A 131 19.96 13.47 -9.28
C LEU A 131 21.03 12.50 -9.84
N CYS A 132 21.10 11.27 -9.32
CA CYS A 132 22.09 10.28 -9.76
C CYS A 132 21.62 9.46 -10.97
N VAL A 133 20.32 9.28 -11.14
CA VAL A 133 19.74 8.34 -12.11
C VAL A 133 19.11 9.04 -13.31
N GLU A 134 18.45 10.19 -13.07
CA GLU A 134 17.72 10.91 -14.11
C GLU A 134 18.67 11.77 -14.94
N SER A 135 18.42 11.82 -16.24
CA SER A 135 19.18 12.67 -17.17
C SER A 135 18.75 14.13 -17.10
N SER A 136 19.55 15.02 -17.68
CA SER A 136 19.18 16.45 -17.79
C SER A 136 17.88 16.64 -18.57
N ASP A 137 17.61 15.79 -19.55
CA ASP A 137 16.40 15.84 -20.38
C ASP A 137 15.16 15.44 -19.58
N ASP A 138 15.29 14.49 -18.64
CA ASP A 138 14.19 14.10 -17.73
C ASP A 138 13.80 15.28 -16.83
N TRP A 139 14.78 16.03 -16.30
CA TRP A 139 14.52 17.23 -15.51
C TRP A 139 13.85 18.34 -16.32
N LEU A 140 14.24 18.52 -17.59
CA LEU A 140 13.57 19.48 -18.48
C LEU A 140 12.12 19.05 -18.79
N THR A 141 11.85 17.76 -18.85
CA THR A 141 10.49 17.23 -19.03
C THR A 141 9.57 17.66 -17.89
N VAL A 142 10.06 17.72 -16.65
CA VAL A 142 9.26 18.20 -15.50
C VAL A 142 8.79 19.66 -15.70
N LEU A 143 9.62 20.51 -16.33
CA LEU A 143 9.25 21.91 -16.61
C LEU A 143 8.19 22.02 -17.71
N ASN A 144 8.08 21.01 -18.57
CA ASN A 144 7.16 20.96 -19.71
C ASN A 144 5.87 20.15 -19.40
N LEU A 145 5.63 19.79 -18.15
CA LEU A 145 4.41 19.06 -17.74
C LEU A 145 3.17 19.90 -18.07
N SER A 146 2.15 19.23 -18.56
CA SER A 146 0.83 19.81 -18.81
C SER A 146 0.16 20.25 -17.50
N GLN A 147 -0.85 21.12 -17.60
CA GLN A 147 -1.65 21.52 -16.44
C GLN A 147 -2.29 20.31 -15.74
N GLY A 148 -2.77 19.30 -16.49
CA GLY A 148 -3.36 18.09 -15.94
C GLY A 148 -2.37 17.29 -15.10
N GLU A 149 -1.12 17.16 -15.56
CA GLU A 149 -0.05 16.48 -14.83
C GLU A 149 0.33 17.24 -13.56
N TRP A 150 0.44 18.57 -13.63
CA TRP A 150 0.66 19.39 -12.43
C TRP A 150 -0.47 19.28 -11.43
N ILE A 151 -1.73 19.32 -11.86
CA ILE A 151 -2.89 19.12 -10.98
C ILE A 151 -2.84 17.75 -10.33
N SER A 152 -2.48 16.70 -11.07
CA SER A 152 -2.33 15.33 -10.54
C SER A 152 -1.23 15.25 -9.49
N LEU A 153 -0.06 15.84 -9.73
CA LEU A 153 1.05 15.88 -8.78
C LEU A 153 0.69 16.66 -7.50
N LEU A 154 0.05 17.81 -7.66
CA LEU A 154 -0.41 18.61 -6.51
C LEU A 154 -1.52 17.88 -5.75
N GLY A 155 -2.44 17.21 -6.46
CA GLY A 155 -3.47 16.37 -5.85
C GLY A 155 -2.87 15.23 -5.04
N LEU A 156 -1.82 14.58 -5.54
CA LEU A 156 -1.09 13.54 -4.82
C LEU A 156 -0.37 14.11 -3.59
N ALA A 157 0.34 15.22 -3.75
CA ALA A 157 1.10 15.84 -2.67
C ALA A 157 0.19 16.37 -1.54
N PHE A 158 -0.82 17.15 -1.86
CA PHE A 158 -1.71 17.75 -0.86
C PHE A 158 -2.85 16.82 -0.46
N GLY A 159 -3.51 16.17 -1.41
CA GLY A 159 -4.66 15.29 -1.15
C GLY A 159 -4.23 13.98 -0.51
N ALA A 160 -3.44 13.19 -1.20
CA ALA A 160 -3.08 11.85 -0.74
C ALA A 160 -1.99 11.84 0.34
N THR A 161 -1.21 12.92 0.48
CA THR A 161 -0.19 12.98 1.53
C THR A 161 -0.64 13.87 2.69
N VAL A 162 -0.78 15.19 2.48
CA VAL A 162 -1.05 16.11 3.61
C VAL A 162 -2.44 15.87 4.21
N LEU A 163 -3.50 15.93 3.41
CA LEU A 163 -4.87 15.79 3.91
C LEU A 163 -5.17 14.38 4.40
N ALA A 164 -4.74 13.36 3.67
CA ALA A 164 -4.97 11.97 4.05
C ALA A 164 -4.30 11.62 5.38
N TYR A 165 -3.06 12.04 5.60
CA TYR A 165 -2.38 11.82 6.88
C TYR A 165 -3.01 12.65 8.00
N ALA A 166 -3.34 13.93 7.77
CA ALA A 166 -4.00 14.76 8.77
C ALA A 166 -5.34 14.14 9.23
N TRP A 167 -6.20 13.75 8.28
CA TRP A 167 -7.48 13.12 8.60
C TRP A 167 -7.32 11.72 9.21
N TYR A 168 -6.32 10.95 8.79
CA TYR A 168 -6.04 9.65 9.39
C TYR A 168 -5.65 9.80 10.86
N PHE A 169 -4.75 10.74 11.19
CA PHE A 169 -4.35 10.99 12.57
C PHE A 169 -5.50 11.53 13.42
N ASP A 170 -6.32 12.39 12.85
CA ASP A 170 -7.52 12.90 13.52
C ASP A 170 -8.53 11.75 13.76
N GLY A 171 -8.72 10.88 12.78
CA GLY A 171 -9.49 9.65 12.92
C GLY A 171 -8.95 8.72 14.00
N VAL A 172 -7.62 8.54 14.08
CA VAL A 172 -6.99 7.75 15.14
C VAL A 172 -7.21 8.37 16.52
N LYS A 173 -7.15 9.69 16.61
CA LYS A 173 -7.37 10.44 17.87
C LYS A 173 -8.81 10.29 18.38
N HIS A 174 -9.81 10.39 17.50
CA HIS A 174 -11.23 10.36 17.88
C HIS A 174 -11.84 8.95 17.91
N LEU A 175 -11.45 8.06 17.01
CA LEU A 175 -12.02 6.71 16.87
C LEU A 175 -11.12 5.62 17.47
N GLY A 176 -9.86 5.93 17.73
CA GLY A 176 -8.84 4.97 18.11
C GLY A 176 -8.20 4.27 16.89
N ALA A 177 -6.94 3.87 17.02
CA ALA A 177 -6.15 3.30 15.91
C ALA A 177 -6.79 2.05 15.27
N GLY A 178 -7.42 1.19 16.07
CA GLY A 178 -8.07 -0.04 15.57
C GLY A 178 -9.28 0.25 14.67
N ASN A 179 -10.08 1.25 14.99
CA ASN A 179 -11.22 1.63 14.16
C ASN A 179 -10.76 2.43 12.92
N ALA A 180 -9.83 3.35 13.08
CA ALA A 180 -9.27 4.11 11.96
C ALA A 180 -8.64 3.18 10.92
N SER A 181 -7.86 2.18 11.33
CA SER A 181 -7.25 1.21 10.42
C SER A 181 -8.26 0.33 9.68
N ALA A 182 -9.48 0.15 10.19
CA ALA A 182 -10.51 -0.61 9.49
C ALA A 182 -10.91 0.02 8.15
N TYR A 183 -10.80 1.34 8.03
CA TYR A 183 -11.12 2.05 6.77
C TYR A 183 -10.12 1.76 5.63
N ILE A 184 -8.92 1.22 5.91
CA ILE A 184 -7.97 0.75 4.90
C ILE A 184 -8.59 -0.35 4.01
N ILE A 185 -9.60 -1.06 4.51
CA ILE A 185 -10.36 -2.04 3.72
C ILE A 185 -11.00 -1.42 2.48
N LEU A 186 -11.27 -0.11 2.48
CA LEU A 186 -11.83 0.61 1.33
C LEU A 186 -10.82 0.81 0.19
N VAL A 187 -9.52 0.72 0.46
CA VAL A 187 -8.46 0.99 -0.54
C VAL A 187 -8.62 0.15 -1.82
N PRO A 188 -8.79 -1.18 -1.78
CA PRO A 188 -8.96 -1.95 -3.00
C PRO A 188 -10.27 -1.63 -3.73
N ILE A 189 -11.36 -1.35 -3.01
CA ILE A 189 -12.64 -0.98 -3.60
C ILE A 189 -12.50 0.33 -4.38
N LEU A 190 -11.99 1.37 -3.72
CA LEU A 190 -11.80 2.68 -4.33
C LEU A 190 -10.74 2.64 -5.42
N GLY A 191 -9.67 1.86 -5.24
CA GLY A 191 -8.62 1.68 -6.24
C GLY A 191 -9.17 1.09 -7.54
N ILE A 192 -9.96 0.03 -7.48
CA ILE A 192 -10.61 -0.58 -8.65
C ILE A 192 -11.61 0.40 -9.28
N LEU A 193 -12.43 1.06 -8.46
CA LEU A 193 -13.42 2.01 -8.95
C LEU A 193 -12.77 3.18 -9.70
N PHE A 194 -11.74 3.80 -9.11
CA PHE A 194 -11.07 4.94 -9.72
C PHE A 194 -10.23 4.56 -10.93
N SER A 195 -9.60 3.37 -10.96
CA SER A 195 -8.90 2.89 -12.13
C SER A 195 -9.87 2.68 -13.32
N ALA A 196 -11.06 2.15 -13.06
CA ALA A 196 -12.08 1.99 -14.09
C ALA A 196 -12.61 3.33 -14.61
N VAL A 197 -12.95 4.27 -13.71
CA VAL A 197 -13.65 5.51 -14.08
C VAL A 197 -12.68 6.56 -14.63
N TRP A 198 -11.53 6.74 -14.04
CA TRP A 198 -10.58 7.79 -14.43
C TRP A 198 -9.50 7.36 -15.40
N LEU A 199 -9.03 6.13 -15.27
CA LEU A 199 -7.96 5.62 -16.14
C LEU A 199 -8.51 4.78 -17.31
N ASN A 200 -9.84 4.57 -17.38
CA ASN A 200 -10.49 3.71 -18.37
C ASN A 200 -9.87 2.30 -18.42
N GLU A 201 -9.37 1.81 -17.29
CA GLU A 201 -8.82 0.46 -17.20
C GLU A 201 -9.94 -0.58 -17.34
N GLN A 202 -9.68 -1.63 -18.08
CA GLN A 202 -10.62 -2.73 -18.21
C GLN A 202 -10.68 -3.51 -16.88
N VAL A 203 -11.86 -3.48 -16.27
CA VAL A 203 -12.13 -4.21 -15.01
C VAL A 203 -12.78 -5.53 -15.38
N ASP A 204 -12.03 -6.61 -15.32
CA ASP A 204 -12.56 -7.94 -15.54
C ASP A 204 -13.24 -8.50 -14.28
N SER A 205 -14.03 -9.56 -14.46
CA SER A 205 -14.78 -10.18 -13.37
C SER A 205 -13.87 -10.74 -12.27
N SER A 206 -12.68 -11.20 -12.62
CA SER A 206 -11.71 -11.73 -11.66
C SER A 206 -11.16 -10.65 -10.73
N LEU A 207 -10.96 -9.44 -11.25
CA LEU A 207 -10.54 -8.29 -10.45
C LEU A 207 -11.63 -7.88 -9.44
N ILE A 208 -12.91 -7.87 -9.88
CA ILE A 208 -14.05 -7.55 -9.01
C ILE A 208 -14.22 -8.63 -7.92
N ILE A 209 -14.29 -9.89 -8.32
CA ILE A 209 -14.49 -11.01 -7.37
C ILE A 209 -13.29 -11.10 -6.42
N GLY A 210 -12.08 -10.99 -6.96
CA GLY A 210 -10.84 -10.99 -6.16
C GLY A 210 -10.78 -9.84 -5.17
N GLY A 211 -11.19 -8.64 -5.58
CA GLY A 211 -11.30 -7.47 -4.72
C GLY A 211 -12.33 -7.67 -3.59
N ILE A 212 -13.51 -8.20 -3.89
CA ILE A 212 -14.55 -8.51 -2.90
C ILE A 212 -14.03 -9.55 -1.88
N LEU A 213 -13.38 -10.62 -2.35
CA LEU A 213 -12.79 -11.62 -1.47
C LEU A 213 -11.69 -11.03 -0.59
N ALA A 214 -10.79 -10.21 -1.17
CA ALA A 214 -9.73 -9.55 -0.41
C ALA A 214 -10.31 -8.68 0.72
N VAL A 215 -11.29 -7.84 0.41
CA VAL A 215 -11.98 -6.97 1.37
C VAL A 215 -12.70 -7.79 2.44
N SER A 216 -13.44 -8.83 2.05
CA SER A 216 -14.16 -9.71 2.98
C SER A 216 -13.20 -10.43 3.92
N GLY A 217 -12.08 -10.93 3.39
CA GLY A 217 -11.03 -11.58 4.17
C GLY A 217 -10.39 -10.63 5.19
N LEU A 218 -10.06 -9.40 4.78
CA LEU A 218 -9.55 -8.38 5.69
C LEU A 218 -10.56 -8.00 6.78
N GLY A 219 -11.85 -7.93 6.43
CA GLY A 219 -12.93 -7.70 7.38
C GLY A 219 -13.02 -8.80 8.44
N ILE A 220 -12.99 -10.08 8.02
CA ILE A 220 -13.01 -11.25 8.91
C ILE A 220 -11.75 -11.26 9.81
N MET A 221 -10.58 -10.99 9.23
CA MET A 221 -9.32 -10.90 9.97
C MET A 221 -9.39 -9.82 11.06
N HIS A 222 -9.87 -8.62 10.70
CA HIS A 222 -9.99 -7.52 11.65
C HIS A 222 -11.01 -7.82 12.77
N TRP A 223 -12.15 -8.41 12.42
CA TRP A 223 -13.13 -8.88 13.41
C TRP A 223 -12.52 -9.94 14.34
N GLY A 224 -11.81 -10.93 13.79
CA GLY A 224 -11.10 -11.94 14.57
C GLY A 224 -10.11 -11.33 15.57
N ARG A 225 -9.38 -10.27 15.20
CA ARG A 225 -8.47 -9.56 16.13
C ARG A 225 -9.19 -8.89 17.29
N ARG A 226 -10.43 -8.42 17.09
CA ARG A 226 -11.23 -7.84 18.20
C ARG A 226 -11.64 -8.88 19.23
N LEU A 227 -11.76 -10.15 18.85
CA LEU A 227 -12.14 -11.25 19.75
C LEU A 227 -10.97 -11.70 20.67
N ILE A 228 -9.75 -11.27 20.40
CA ILE A 228 -8.55 -11.63 21.18
C ILE A 228 -8.26 -10.60 22.30
N LYS A 229 -8.86 -9.42 22.22
CA LYS A 229 -8.79 -8.41 23.27
C LYS A 229 -9.66 -8.82 24.44
#